data_cbec0a2d830a08810cd98c5746d6d4a9
#
_entry.id   cbec0a2d830a08810cd98c5746d6d4a9
#
_cell.length_a   1.000
_cell.length_b   1.000
_cell.length_c   1.000
_cell.angle_alpha   90.00
_cell.angle_beta   90.00
_cell.angle_gamma   90.00
#
_symmetry.space_group_name_H-M   'P 1'
#
loop_
_entity.id
_entity.type
_entity.pdbx_description
1 polymer ?
#
loop_
_entity_poly.entity_id
_entity_poly.type
_entity_poly.pdbx_seq_one_letter_code
_entity_poly.pdbx_strand_id
1 'polypeptide(L)'
;MVSSYTLQFVRPREREKLVRKIAQAIEPGGLFVCSEKIVSEDRWLDKALVEIYYDFKRSQGYSEYEIAQKREALENVLVPYTLQENIQMLKDAGFGFVEPIFRWANFATFLAKK
;
A
#
# COMPACT_ATOMS: atom_id res chain seq x y z
N MET A 1 -8.66 13.23 -4.31
CA MET A 1 -7.18 13.15 -4.21
C MET A 1 -6.73 11.71 -4.42
N VAL A 2 -5.59 11.51 -5.04
CA VAL A 2 -5.06 10.19 -5.33
C VAL A 2 -3.61 10.09 -4.86
N SER A 3 -3.27 8.97 -4.20
CA SER A 3 -1.89 8.61 -3.86
C SER A 3 -1.62 7.20 -4.41
N SER A 4 -0.56 7.06 -5.19
CA SER A 4 -0.23 5.81 -5.85
C SER A 4 1.20 5.40 -5.51
N TYR A 5 1.34 4.36 -4.69
CA TYR A 5 2.61 3.76 -4.29
C TYR A 5 3.62 4.76 -3.69
N THR A 6 3.12 5.70 -2.92
CA THR A 6 3.92 6.78 -2.32
C THR A 6 4.08 6.63 -0.81
N LEU A 7 2.98 6.38 -0.10
CA LEU A 7 2.97 6.33 1.36
C LEU A 7 3.87 5.24 1.93
N GLN A 8 4.01 4.13 1.20
CA GLN A 8 4.86 3.01 1.61
C GLN A 8 6.35 3.37 1.79
N PHE A 9 6.78 4.48 1.17
CA PHE A 9 8.15 4.99 1.30
C PHE A 9 8.32 5.99 2.44
N VAL A 10 7.22 6.46 3.00
CA VAL A 10 7.23 7.38 4.14
C VAL A 10 7.31 6.58 5.43
N ARG A 11 8.20 6.94 6.33
CA ARG A 11 8.33 6.24 7.62
C ARG A 11 7.00 6.26 8.38
N PRO A 12 6.63 5.18 9.10
CA PRO A 12 5.31 5.05 9.72
C PRO A 12 4.86 6.26 10.53
N ARG A 13 5.75 6.81 11.36
CA ARG A 13 5.44 7.98 12.18
C ARG A 13 5.10 9.22 11.35
N GLU A 14 5.87 9.47 10.30
CA GLU A 14 5.65 10.60 9.40
C GLU A 14 4.47 10.33 8.45
N ARG A 15 4.26 9.08 8.12
CA ARG A 15 3.13 8.65 7.27
C ARG A 15 1.79 9.00 7.90
N GLU A 16 1.61 8.72 9.18
CA GLU A 16 0.38 9.05 9.90
C GLU A 16 0.12 10.55 9.91
N LYS A 17 1.17 11.36 10.12
CA LYS A 17 1.07 12.83 10.08
C LYS A 17 0.66 13.31 8.69
N LEU A 18 1.27 12.75 7.66
CA LEU A 18 0.96 13.10 6.27
C LEU A 18 -0.49 12.76 5.92
N VAL A 19 -0.94 11.58 6.29
CA VAL A 19 -2.32 11.13 6.00
C VAL A 19 -3.34 12.01 6.74
N ARG A 20 -3.05 12.45 7.96
CA ARG A 20 -3.88 13.42 8.67
C ARG A 20 -3.97 14.76 7.94
N LYS A 21 -2.86 15.25 7.42
CA LYS A 21 -2.83 16.49 6.61
C LYS A 21 -3.66 16.33 5.34
N ILE A 22 -3.58 15.17 4.69
CA ILE A 22 -4.40 14.86 3.51
C ILE A 22 -5.89 14.90 3.88
N ALA A 23 -6.26 14.25 4.97
CA ALA A 23 -7.65 14.24 5.43
C ALA A 23 -8.16 15.65 5.76
N GLN A 24 -7.32 16.49 6.39
CA GLN A 24 -7.67 17.87 6.70
C GLN A 24 -7.86 18.73 5.44
N ALA A 25 -7.08 18.46 4.40
CA ALA A 25 -7.15 19.21 3.14
C ALA A 25 -8.36 18.82 2.27
N ILE A 26 -8.97 17.68 2.53
CA ILE A 26 -10.12 17.19 1.77
C ILE A 26 -11.40 17.72 2.41
N GLU A 27 -12.31 18.24 1.60
CA GLU A 27 -13.63 18.71 2.02
C GLU A 27 -14.48 17.57 2.58
N PRO A 28 -15.40 17.84 3.53
CA PRO A 28 -16.37 16.83 3.96
C PRO A 28 -17.11 16.22 2.76
N GLY A 29 -17.20 14.90 2.76
CA GLY A 29 -17.77 14.15 1.61
C GLY A 29 -16.79 13.88 0.49
N GLY A 30 -15.59 14.47 0.52
CA GLY A 30 -14.55 14.24 -0.48
C GLY A 30 -13.94 12.85 -0.39
N LEU A 31 -13.28 12.44 -1.46
CA LEU A 31 -12.71 11.10 -1.62
C LEU A 31 -11.19 11.14 -1.72
N PHE A 32 -10.57 10.11 -1.15
CA PHE A 32 -9.15 9.84 -1.27
C PHE A 32 -8.96 8.40 -1.76
N VAL A 33 -8.25 8.24 -2.86
CA VAL A 33 -7.90 6.93 -3.41
C VAL A 33 -6.41 6.68 -3.15
N CYS A 34 -6.11 5.57 -2.50
CA CYS A 34 -4.74 5.24 -2.09
C CYS A 34 -4.40 3.81 -2.52
N SER A 35 -3.34 3.66 -3.31
CA SER A 35 -2.84 2.35 -3.75
C SER A 35 -1.46 2.10 -3.16
N GLU A 36 -1.28 0.94 -2.52
CA GLU A 36 -0.04 0.58 -1.82
C GLU A 36 0.28 -0.91 -1.98
N LYS A 37 1.57 -1.23 -1.86
CA LYS A 37 1.96 -2.59 -1.55
C LYS A 37 1.53 -2.90 -0.12
N ILE A 38 1.05 -4.11 0.08
CA ILE A 38 0.62 -4.60 1.39
C ILE A 38 1.36 -5.87 1.76
N VAL A 39 1.43 -6.17 3.05
CA VAL A 39 1.92 -7.45 3.57
C VAL A 39 0.75 -8.22 4.18
N SER A 40 0.83 -9.54 4.14
CA SER A 40 -0.12 -10.39 4.84
C SER A 40 0.35 -10.62 6.28
N GLU A 41 -0.60 -10.78 7.20
CA GLU A 41 -0.28 -11.13 8.59
C GLU A 41 0.23 -12.58 8.69
N ASP A 42 -0.18 -13.46 7.79
CA ASP A 42 0.28 -14.83 7.71
C ASP A 42 1.51 -14.93 6.81
N ARG A 43 2.60 -15.49 7.35
CA ARG A 43 3.88 -15.59 6.62
C ARG A 43 3.81 -16.44 5.36
N TRP A 44 3.05 -17.52 5.41
CA TRP A 44 2.90 -18.41 4.25
C TRP A 44 2.12 -17.72 3.12
N LEU A 45 1.00 -17.08 3.47
CA LEU A 45 0.20 -16.32 2.51
C LEU A 45 0.99 -15.15 1.93
N ASP A 46 1.74 -14.45 2.75
CA ASP A 46 2.56 -13.33 2.29
C ASP A 46 3.57 -13.80 1.23
N LYS A 47 4.27 -14.87 1.51
CA LYS A 47 5.23 -15.46 0.56
C LYS A 47 4.55 -15.90 -0.74
N ALA A 48 3.39 -16.56 -0.63
CA ALA A 48 2.63 -17.01 -1.79
C ALA A 48 2.17 -15.84 -2.67
N LEU A 49 1.69 -14.76 -2.06
CA LEU A 49 1.24 -13.57 -2.78
C LEU A 49 2.40 -12.85 -3.46
N VAL A 50 3.55 -12.76 -2.81
CA VAL A 50 4.76 -12.17 -3.38
C VAL A 50 5.26 -13.00 -4.57
N GLU A 51 5.19 -14.33 -4.48
CA GLU A 51 5.58 -15.21 -5.59
C GLU A 51 4.66 -15.04 -6.81
N ILE A 52 3.36 -14.84 -6.60
CA ILE A 52 2.42 -14.52 -7.68
C ILE A 52 2.87 -13.24 -8.40
N TYR A 53 3.27 -12.23 -7.68
CA TYR A 53 3.78 -10.99 -8.24
C TYR A 53 5.08 -11.21 -9.03
N TYR A 54 6.01 -12.00 -8.51
CA TYR A 54 7.25 -12.32 -9.22
C TYR A 54 7.01 -13.15 -10.49
N ASP A 55 6.07 -14.08 -10.45
CA ASP A 55 5.66 -14.84 -11.64
C ASP A 55 5.08 -13.92 -12.72
N PHE A 56 4.29 -12.94 -12.32
CA PHE A 56 3.80 -11.90 -13.23
C PHE A 56 4.96 -11.12 -13.85
N LYS A 57 5.95 -10.71 -13.06
CA LYS A 57 7.14 -9.99 -13.57
C LYS A 57 7.91 -10.86 -14.58
N ARG A 58 8.10 -12.13 -14.28
CA ARG A 58 8.75 -13.07 -15.22
C ARG A 58 7.98 -13.16 -16.53
N SER A 59 6.66 -13.23 -16.47
CA SER A 59 5.81 -13.26 -17.68
C SER A 59 5.89 -11.97 -18.50
N GLN A 60 6.26 -10.85 -17.89
CA GLN A 60 6.48 -9.57 -18.56
C GLN A 60 7.91 -9.37 -19.07
N GLY A 61 8.77 -10.39 -18.95
CA GLY A 61 10.11 -10.37 -19.49
C GLY A 61 11.23 -9.97 -18.51
N TYR A 62 10.90 -9.77 -17.23
CA TYR A 62 11.93 -9.50 -16.22
C TYR A 62 12.73 -10.75 -15.92
N SER A 63 14.05 -10.62 -15.86
CA SER A 63 14.95 -11.71 -15.47
C SER A 63 14.96 -11.90 -13.94
N GLU A 64 15.44 -13.08 -13.50
CA GLU A 64 15.63 -13.34 -12.07
C GLU A 64 16.59 -12.32 -11.43
N TYR A 65 17.61 -11.91 -12.16
CA TYR A 65 18.57 -10.91 -11.70
C TYR A 65 17.90 -9.54 -11.48
N GLU A 66 17.07 -9.11 -12.42
CA GLU A 66 16.35 -7.84 -12.33
C GLU A 66 15.36 -7.83 -11.16
N ILE A 67 14.65 -8.94 -10.94
CA ILE A 67 13.72 -9.11 -9.82
C ILE A 67 14.47 -9.03 -8.49
N ALA A 68 15.60 -9.74 -8.36
CA ALA A 68 16.41 -9.75 -7.15
C ALA A 68 17.02 -8.37 -6.87
N GLN A 69 17.51 -7.68 -7.89
CA GLN A 69 18.06 -6.34 -7.79
C GLN A 69 17.04 -5.33 -7.26
N LYS A 70 15.83 -5.36 -7.80
CA LYS A 70 14.75 -4.49 -7.36
C LYS A 70 14.33 -4.77 -5.92
N ARG A 71 14.23 -6.04 -5.55
CA ARG A 71 13.90 -6.46 -4.18
C ARG A 71 14.94 -5.94 -3.18
N GLU A 72 16.23 -6.11 -3.47
CA GLU A 72 17.31 -5.63 -2.61
C GLU A 72 17.30 -4.11 -2.48
N ALA A 73 17.06 -3.39 -3.57
CA ALA A 73 16.99 -1.94 -3.56
C ALA A 73 15.87 -1.40 -2.67
N LEU A 74 14.76 -2.12 -2.53
CA LEU A 74 13.59 -1.71 -1.75
C LEU A 74 13.60 -2.23 -0.31
N GLU A 75 14.46 -3.18 0.03
CA GLU A 75 14.41 -3.92 1.30
C GLU A 75 14.40 -3.03 2.54
N ASN A 76 15.19 -1.96 2.58
CA ASN A 76 15.28 -1.03 3.71
C ASN A 76 14.58 0.31 3.47
N VAL A 77 13.94 0.49 2.34
CA VAL A 77 13.29 1.75 1.94
C VAL A 77 11.78 1.63 2.03
N LEU A 78 11.25 0.48 1.64
CA LEU A 78 9.83 0.19 1.63
C LEU A 78 9.38 -0.34 2.99
N VAL A 79 8.36 0.28 3.58
CA VAL A 79 7.72 -0.20 4.82
C VAL A 79 6.24 -0.40 4.55
N PRO A 80 5.84 -1.58 4.03
CA PRO A 80 4.44 -1.84 3.72
C PRO A 80 3.65 -2.16 5.00
N TYR A 81 2.39 -1.75 5.00
CA TYR A 81 1.43 -2.11 6.04
C TYR A 81 0.57 -3.28 5.58
N THR A 82 -0.07 -3.96 6.51
CA THR A 82 -1.13 -4.91 6.18
C THR A 82 -2.36 -4.17 5.65
N LEU A 83 -3.31 -4.92 5.06
CA LEU A 83 -4.59 -4.38 4.63
C LEU A 83 -5.29 -3.66 5.80
N GLN A 84 -5.35 -4.31 6.96
CA GLN A 84 -6.05 -3.77 8.14
C GLN A 84 -5.34 -2.55 8.73
N GLU A 85 -4.01 -2.56 8.76
CA GLU A 85 -3.24 -1.39 9.21
C GLU A 85 -3.47 -0.18 8.33
N ASN A 86 -3.55 -0.36 7.00
CA ASN A 86 -3.88 0.74 6.09
C ASN A 86 -5.29 1.28 6.34
N ILE A 87 -6.27 0.41 6.51
CA ILE A 87 -7.65 0.81 6.81
C ILE A 87 -7.69 1.60 8.11
N GLN A 88 -7.02 1.10 9.16
CA GLN A 88 -7.00 1.76 10.47
C GLN A 88 -6.32 3.12 10.40
N MET A 89 -5.20 3.22 9.69
CA MET A 89 -4.48 4.48 9.49
C MET A 89 -5.39 5.55 8.85
N LEU A 90 -6.12 5.17 7.83
CA LEU A 90 -7.04 6.09 7.14
C LEU A 90 -8.21 6.51 8.04
N LYS A 91 -8.78 5.59 8.80
CA LYS A 91 -9.83 5.90 9.77
C LYS A 91 -9.33 6.84 10.87
N ASP A 92 -8.15 6.57 11.42
CA ASP A 92 -7.54 7.38 12.47
C ASP A 92 -7.23 8.81 11.97
N ALA A 93 -6.98 8.96 10.68
CA ALA A 93 -6.72 10.26 10.07
C ALA A 93 -7.97 11.13 9.92
N GLY A 94 -9.17 10.56 10.03
CA GLY A 94 -10.42 11.30 9.97
C GLY A 94 -11.36 10.91 8.84
N PHE A 95 -11.03 9.86 8.07
CA PHE A 95 -11.95 9.34 7.07
C PHE A 95 -13.00 8.46 7.73
N GLY A 96 -14.28 8.80 7.56
CA GLY A 96 -15.40 8.08 8.17
C GLY A 96 -15.67 6.72 7.56
N PHE A 97 -15.37 6.57 6.28
CA PHE A 97 -15.58 5.33 5.54
C PHE A 97 -14.32 4.98 4.77
N VAL A 98 -13.85 3.74 4.92
CA VAL A 98 -12.67 3.22 4.23
C VAL A 98 -12.98 1.82 3.74
N GLU A 99 -12.85 1.62 2.43
CA GLU A 99 -13.11 0.33 1.78
C GLU A 99 -11.93 -0.05 0.90
N PRO A 100 -11.43 -1.30 0.98
CA PRO A 100 -10.57 -1.82 -0.06
C PRO A 100 -11.43 -2.08 -1.30
N ILE A 101 -11.06 -1.47 -2.42
CA ILE A 101 -11.84 -1.57 -3.66
C ILE A 101 -11.17 -2.46 -4.71
N PHE A 102 -9.90 -2.77 -4.51
CA PHE A 102 -9.15 -3.65 -5.40
C PHE A 102 -8.00 -4.29 -4.62
N ARG A 103 -7.78 -5.56 -4.89
CA ARG A 103 -6.61 -6.28 -4.39
C ARG A 103 -6.10 -7.24 -5.45
N TRP A 104 -4.81 -7.22 -5.70
CA TRP A 104 -4.13 -8.19 -6.55
C TRP A 104 -2.78 -8.53 -5.93
N ALA A 105 -2.57 -9.83 -5.64
CA ALA A 105 -1.35 -10.31 -4.98
C ALA A 105 -1.03 -9.47 -3.73
N ASN A 106 0.14 -8.82 -3.68
CA ASN A 106 0.58 -7.97 -2.58
C ASN A 106 0.32 -6.47 -2.84
N PHE A 107 -0.71 -6.15 -3.61
CA PHE A 107 -1.14 -4.78 -3.90
C PHE A 107 -2.60 -4.58 -3.49
N ALA A 108 -2.93 -3.40 -3.01
CA ALA A 108 -4.30 -3.05 -2.70
C ALA A 108 -4.58 -1.58 -3.00
N THR A 109 -5.82 -1.29 -3.34
CA THR A 109 -6.31 0.08 -3.49
C THR A 109 -7.46 0.29 -2.50
N PHE A 110 -7.39 1.40 -1.79
CA PHE A 110 -8.36 1.79 -0.78
C PHE A 110 -9.10 3.04 -1.25
N LEU A 111 -10.39 3.06 -1.01
CA LEU A 111 -11.22 4.25 -1.18
C LEU A 111 -11.60 4.76 0.21
N ALA A 112 -11.24 5.99 0.50
CA ALA A 112 -11.56 6.64 1.76
C ALA A 112 -12.47 7.85 1.51
N LYS A 113 -13.52 7.99 2.31
CA LYS A 113 -14.47 9.10 2.24
C LYS A 113 -14.45 9.86 3.56
N LYS A 114 -14.31 11.18 3.45
CA LYS A 114 -14.34 12.07 4.60
C LYS A 114 -15.76 12.38 5.09
#